data_a460dfda50411a6e73a741d8b6edeb1a
#
_entry.id   a460dfda50411a6e73a741d8b6edeb1a
#
_cell.length_a   1.000
_cell.length_b   1.000
_cell.length_c   1.000
_cell.angle_alpha   90.00
_cell.angle_beta   90.00
_cell.angle_gamma   90.00
#
_symmetry.space_group_name_H-M   'P 1'
#
loop_
_entity.id
_entity.type
_entity.pdbx_description
1 polymer ?
#
loop_
_entity_poly.entity_id
_entity_poly.type
_entity_poly.pdbx_seq_one_letter_code
_entity_poly.pdbx_strand_id
1 'polypeptide(L)'
;MRENGGQYSHAAMWAVLAFVRQGKGDKAGTLLSLLNPINHALTPEQVERYRVEPYVLAADIYSEVPHIGRGGWTWYTGSAAWMYRAGLEGLLGISRQGAWLLIDPCIPVTWPGFEVSLEVEGGHYEIQVESGEGRSRGVREAFLDGLEVECIDGRVRVPLDCQRHRLRLSL
;
A
#
# COMPACT_ATOMS: atom_id res chain seq x y z
N MET A 1 0.84 16.19 -24.85
CA MET A 1 1.16 16.48 -23.43
C MET A 1 1.24 15.19 -22.63
N ARG A 2 0.29 14.28 -22.82
CA ARG A 2 0.14 13.06 -22.00
C ARG A 2 1.32 12.08 -22.14
N GLU A 3 1.73 11.73 -23.33
CA GLU A 3 2.77 10.72 -23.57
C GLU A 3 4.19 11.21 -23.23
N ASN A 4 4.46 12.51 -23.42
CA ASN A 4 5.79 13.09 -23.26
C ASN A 4 5.89 14.15 -22.16
N GLY A 5 4.77 14.53 -21.55
CA GLY A 5 4.71 15.59 -20.56
C GLY A 5 3.80 15.25 -19.39
N GLY A 6 3.66 13.96 -19.03
CA GLY A 6 2.83 13.52 -17.92
C GLY A 6 3.37 12.25 -17.27
N GLN A 7 3.29 12.20 -15.95
CA GLN A 7 3.49 10.96 -15.18
C GLN A 7 2.18 10.18 -15.17
N TYR A 8 2.19 8.94 -15.64
CA TYR A 8 1.01 8.07 -15.69
C TYR A 8 0.89 7.27 -14.39
N SER A 9 -0.17 7.54 -13.61
CA SER A 9 -0.32 7.01 -12.24
C SER A 9 -0.40 5.48 -12.18
N HIS A 10 -1.09 4.84 -13.14
CA HIS A 10 -1.15 3.39 -13.23
C HIS A 10 0.26 2.75 -13.31
N ALA A 11 1.10 3.23 -14.22
CA ALA A 11 2.46 2.72 -14.37
C ALA A 11 3.34 3.04 -13.15
N ALA A 12 3.12 4.21 -12.52
CA ALA A 12 3.82 4.58 -11.30
C ALA A 12 3.50 3.64 -10.13
N MET A 13 2.27 3.11 -10.02
CA MET A 13 1.94 2.09 -9.03
C MET A 13 2.69 0.78 -9.26
N TRP A 14 2.99 0.42 -10.50
CA TRP A 14 3.84 -0.74 -10.78
C TRP A 14 5.28 -0.54 -10.32
N ALA A 15 5.79 0.69 -10.36
CA ALA A 15 7.09 1.01 -9.78
C ALA A 15 7.10 0.82 -8.26
N VAL A 16 6.02 1.22 -7.56
CA VAL A 16 5.83 0.93 -6.13
C VAL A 16 5.95 -0.57 -5.86
N LEU A 17 5.18 -1.39 -6.58
CA LEU A 17 5.20 -2.85 -6.45
C LEU A 17 6.58 -3.45 -6.78
N ALA A 18 7.31 -2.89 -7.76
CA ALA A 18 8.65 -3.33 -8.09
C ALA A 18 9.63 -3.09 -6.93
N PHE A 19 9.54 -1.94 -6.25
CA PHE A 19 10.35 -1.69 -5.05
C PHE A 19 9.97 -2.59 -3.87
N VAL A 20 8.68 -2.85 -3.66
CA VAL A 20 8.21 -3.83 -2.67
C VAL A 20 8.85 -5.21 -2.93
N ARG A 21 8.80 -5.70 -4.17
CA ARG A 21 9.41 -6.99 -4.55
C ARG A 21 10.90 -7.05 -4.30
N GLN A 22 11.60 -5.91 -4.37
CA GLN A 22 13.02 -5.77 -4.05
C GLN A 22 13.28 -5.60 -2.55
N GLY A 23 12.26 -5.60 -1.68
CA GLY A 23 12.40 -5.34 -0.25
C GLY A 23 12.76 -3.89 0.11
N LYS A 24 12.51 -2.95 -0.78
CA LYS A 24 12.86 -1.52 -0.61
C LYS A 24 11.65 -0.73 -0.11
N GLY A 25 11.20 -1.01 1.13
CA GLY A 25 10.01 -0.42 1.74
C GLY A 25 10.03 1.11 1.79
N ASP A 26 11.16 1.73 2.12
CA ASP A 26 11.29 3.20 2.15
C ASP A 26 11.00 3.83 0.79
N LYS A 27 11.57 3.24 -0.28
CA LYS A 27 11.33 3.74 -1.64
C LYS A 27 9.89 3.53 -2.09
N ALA A 28 9.32 2.37 -1.78
CA ALA A 28 7.94 2.05 -2.08
C ALA A 28 6.98 3.01 -1.36
N GLY A 29 7.18 3.22 -0.06
CA GLY A 29 6.40 4.15 0.75
C GLY A 29 6.52 5.61 0.28
N THR A 30 7.72 6.06 -0.04
CA THR A 30 7.95 7.39 -0.61
C THR A 30 7.19 7.59 -1.91
N LEU A 31 7.27 6.63 -2.85
CA LEU A 31 6.55 6.73 -4.12
C LEU A 31 5.03 6.69 -3.92
N LEU A 32 4.53 5.82 -3.06
CA LEU A 32 3.10 5.76 -2.76
C LEU A 32 2.60 7.09 -2.15
N SER A 33 3.38 7.69 -1.26
CA SER A 33 3.09 9.00 -0.67
C SER A 33 3.07 10.12 -1.71
N LEU A 34 4.01 10.11 -2.66
CA LEU A 34 4.05 11.06 -3.78
C LEU A 34 2.86 10.92 -4.73
N LEU A 35 2.27 9.73 -4.82
CA LEU A 35 1.11 9.46 -5.69
C LEU A 35 -0.22 9.65 -4.98
N ASN A 36 -0.21 9.82 -3.65
CA ASN A 36 -1.42 9.97 -2.86
C ASN A 36 -2.04 11.37 -3.07
N PRO A 37 -3.28 11.46 -3.62
CA PRO A 37 -3.93 12.74 -3.91
C PRO A 37 -4.10 13.62 -2.68
N ILE A 38 -4.29 13.05 -1.50
CA ILE A 38 -4.42 13.81 -0.25
C ILE A 38 -3.18 14.69 -0.02
N ASN A 39 -1.99 14.18 -0.29
CA ASN A 39 -0.73 14.90 -0.07
C ASN A 39 -0.53 16.08 -1.04
N HIS A 40 -1.35 16.17 -2.08
CA HIS A 40 -1.35 17.28 -3.05
C HIS A 40 -2.44 18.32 -2.80
N ALA A 41 -3.17 18.20 -1.70
CA ALA A 41 -4.30 19.06 -1.36
C ALA A 41 -4.29 19.51 0.13
N LEU A 42 -3.11 19.58 0.74
CA LEU A 42 -2.94 19.97 2.16
C LEU A 42 -2.92 21.48 2.36
N THR A 43 -2.61 22.26 1.34
CA THR A 43 -2.60 23.73 1.40
C THR A 43 -3.38 24.33 0.21
N PRO A 44 -3.86 25.59 0.33
CA PRO A 44 -4.55 26.26 -0.79
C PRO A 44 -3.73 26.30 -2.07
N GLU A 45 -2.42 26.50 -1.99
CA GLU A 45 -1.51 26.55 -3.13
C GLU A 45 -1.37 25.17 -3.81
N GLN A 46 -1.38 24.10 -3.01
CA GLN A 46 -1.37 22.74 -3.54
C GLN A 46 -2.68 22.42 -4.25
N VAL A 47 -3.83 22.79 -3.66
CA VAL A 47 -5.15 22.62 -4.29
C VAL A 47 -5.23 23.36 -5.63
N GLU A 48 -4.77 24.63 -5.67
CA GLU A 48 -4.75 25.43 -6.90
C GLU A 48 -3.84 24.84 -7.98
N ARG A 49 -2.76 24.17 -7.58
CA ARG A 49 -1.85 23.48 -8.51
C ARG A 49 -2.42 22.16 -8.99
N TYR A 50 -2.86 21.31 -8.06
CA TYR A 50 -3.30 19.94 -8.35
C TYR A 50 -4.62 19.88 -9.10
N ARG A 51 -5.59 20.71 -8.71
CA ARG A 51 -6.92 20.88 -9.35
C ARG A 51 -7.71 19.59 -9.56
N VAL A 52 -7.53 18.64 -8.66
CA VAL A 52 -8.25 17.36 -8.65
C VAL A 52 -8.84 17.18 -7.26
N GLU A 53 -9.93 16.45 -7.17
CA GLU A 53 -10.53 16.09 -5.90
C GLU A 53 -9.51 15.31 -5.02
N PRO A 54 -9.30 15.68 -3.74
CA PRO A 54 -8.25 15.09 -2.90
C PRO A 54 -8.50 13.63 -2.51
N TYR A 55 -9.65 13.09 -2.85
CA TYR A 55 -10.04 11.70 -2.60
C TYR A 55 -10.10 10.86 -3.89
N VAL A 56 -9.65 11.41 -5.02
CA VAL A 56 -9.65 10.74 -6.32
C VAL A 56 -8.25 10.66 -6.88
N LEU A 57 -7.83 9.48 -7.33
CA LEU A 57 -6.56 9.33 -8.01
C LEU A 57 -6.66 9.80 -9.45
N ALA A 58 -5.80 10.77 -9.83
CA ALA A 58 -5.68 11.21 -11.20
C ALA A 58 -5.03 10.11 -12.07
N ALA A 59 -5.44 10.02 -13.34
CA ALA A 59 -4.81 9.10 -14.30
C ALA A 59 -3.37 9.49 -14.59
N ASP A 60 -3.09 10.79 -14.65
CA ASP A 60 -1.77 11.34 -14.92
C ASP A 60 -1.56 12.68 -14.20
N ILE A 61 -0.32 13.02 -13.95
CA ILE A 61 0.12 14.32 -13.41
C ILE A 61 0.98 15.00 -14.46
N TYR A 62 0.61 16.21 -14.84
CA TYR A 62 1.34 16.94 -15.89
C TYR A 62 2.69 17.45 -15.39
N SER A 63 3.72 17.33 -16.24
CA SER A 63 5.08 17.81 -15.99
C SER A 63 5.49 18.92 -16.96
N GLU A 64 4.58 19.43 -17.79
CA GLU A 64 4.83 20.43 -18.84
C GLU A 64 4.18 21.77 -18.49
N VAL A 65 4.91 22.86 -18.77
CA VAL A 65 4.44 24.24 -18.58
C VAL A 65 3.25 24.53 -19.50
N PRO A 66 2.20 25.19 -19.03
CA PRO A 66 1.99 25.82 -17.72
C PRO A 66 1.29 24.90 -16.69
N HIS A 67 1.21 23.61 -16.90
CA HIS A 67 0.38 22.67 -16.15
C HIS A 67 1.17 21.77 -15.16
N ILE A 68 2.39 22.13 -14.80
CA ILE A 68 3.24 21.33 -13.92
C ILE A 68 2.54 21.06 -12.59
N GLY A 69 2.41 19.77 -12.23
CA GLY A 69 1.79 19.30 -10.99
C GLY A 69 0.26 19.23 -11.00
N ARG A 70 -0.37 19.60 -12.14
CA ARG A 70 -1.82 19.46 -12.30
C ARG A 70 -2.18 18.02 -12.60
N GLY A 71 -3.18 17.47 -11.88
CA GLY A 71 -3.80 16.19 -12.20
C GLY A 71 -4.66 16.26 -13.44
N GLY A 72 -4.55 15.25 -14.30
CA GLY A 72 -5.37 15.08 -15.48
C GLY A 72 -6.22 13.81 -15.36
N TRP A 73 -7.45 13.86 -15.85
CA TRP A 73 -8.42 12.77 -15.86
C TRP A 73 -8.63 12.12 -14.49
N THR A 74 -9.73 12.47 -13.88
CA THR A 74 -10.16 11.92 -12.59
C THR A 74 -11.14 10.77 -12.78
N TRP A 75 -11.41 10.05 -11.68
CA TRP A 75 -12.31 8.90 -11.66
C TRP A 75 -11.85 7.74 -12.57
N TYR A 76 -10.54 7.62 -12.73
CA TYR A 76 -9.94 6.58 -13.54
C TYR A 76 -9.70 5.33 -12.69
N THR A 77 -10.63 4.39 -12.75
CA THR A 77 -10.72 3.23 -11.83
C THR A 77 -9.51 2.29 -11.89
N GLY A 78 -8.83 2.17 -13.04
CA GLY A 78 -7.64 1.35 -13.17
C GLY A 78 -6.48 1.82 -12.30
N SER A 79 -6.20 3.12 -12.24
CA SER A 79 -5.17 3.69 -11.37
C SER A 79 -5.53 3.51 -9.89
N ALA A 80 -6.79 3.74 -9.52
CA ALA A 80 -7.28 3.57 -8.16
C ALA A 80 -7.16 2.12 -7.67
N ALA A 81 -7.55 1.15 -8.52
CA ALA A 81 -7.43 -0.26 -8.21
C ALA A 81 -5.96 -0.67 -7.97
N TRP A 82 -5.03 -0.16 -8.79
CA TRP A 82 -3.61 -0.44 -8.61
C TRP A 82 -3.03 0.25 -7.37
N MET A 83 -3.50 1.46 -7.02
CA MET A 83 -3.09 2.12 -5.77
C MET A 83 -3.55 1.31 -4.55
N TYR A 84 -4.80 0.86 -4.54
CA TYR A 84 -5.33 -0.01 -3.50
C TYR A 84 -4.47 -1.28 -3.34
N ARG A 85 -4.18 -1.96 -4.46
CA ARG A 85 -3.34 -3.16 -4.45
C ARG A 85 -1.90 -2.88 -4.04
N ALA A 86 -1.31 -1.78 -4.48
CA ALA A 86 0.05 -1.39 -4.08
C ALA A 86 0.14 -1.11 -2.58
N GLY A 87 -0.89 -0.49 -1.99
CA GLY A 87 -0.99 -0.30 -0.55
C GLY A 87 -1.20 -1.62 0.19
N LEU A 88 -2.33 -2.29 -0.07
CA LEU A 88 -2.73 -3.47 0.69
C LEU A 88 -1.84 -4.69 0.42
N GLU A 89 -1.73 -5.09 -0.86
CA GLU A 89 -0.98 -6.30 -1.24
C GLU A 89 0.55 -6.05 -1.30
N GLY A 90 0.95 -4.80 -1.57
CA GLY A 90 2.35 -4.41 -1.64
C GLY A 90 2.91 -4.01 -0.28
N LEU A 91 2.69 -2.77 0.16
CA LEU A 91 3.30 -2.25 1.38
C LEU A 91 2.87 -3.02 2.63
N LEU A 92 1.56 -3.17 2.85
CA LEU A 92 1.06 -3.92 4.01
C LEU A 92 1.25 -5.43 3.84
N GLY A 93 1.47 -5.89 2.60
CA GLY A 93 1.81 -7.27 2.29
C GLY A 93 0.67 -8.26 2.51
N ILE A 94 -0.59 -7.80 2.53
CA ILE A 94 -1.75 -8.62 2.82
C ILE A 94 -2.38 -9.06 1.49
N SER A 95 -2.27 -10.33 1.15
CA SER A 95 -2.79 -10.86 -0.13
C SER A 95 -3.43 -12.22 0.02
N ARG A 96 -4.45 -12.46 -0.81
CA ARG A 96 -5.09 -13.78 -0.88
C ARG A 96 -4.33 -14.71 -1.80
N GLN A 97 -4.06 -15.92 -1.33
CA GLN A 97 -3.47 -17.00 -2.12
C GLN A 97 -4.29 -18.31 -1.96
N GLY A 98 -5.26 -18.50 -2.81
CA GLY A 98 -6.19 -19.63 -2.70
C GLY A 98 -7.02 -19.57 -1.42
N ALA A 99 -6.90 -20.56 -0.55
CA ALA A 99 -7.57 -20.65 0.74
C ALA A 99 -6.76 -20.01 1.88
N TRP A 100 -5.75 -19.22 1.58
CA TRP A 100 -4.85 -18.61 2.57
C TRP A 100 -4.79 -17.09 2.42
N LEU A 101 -4.67 -16.41 3.53
CA LEU A 101 -4.23 -15.02 3.62
C LEU A 101 -2.73 -15.04 3.87
N LEU A 102 -1.95 -14.52 2.92
CA LEU A 102 -0.51 -14.34 3.05
C LEU A 102 -0.21 -12.97 3.61
N ILE A 103 0.69 -12.91 4.61
CA ILE A 103 1.17 -11.67 5.23
C ILE A 103 2.68 -11.59 5.01
N ASP A 104 3.12 -10.61 4.20
CA ASP A 104 4.51 -10.33 3.81
C ASP A 104 4.75 -8.81 3.74
N PRO A 105 4.75 -8.10 4.87
CA PRO A 105 4.88 -6.64 4.88
C PRO A 105 6.21 -6.16 4.30
N CYS A 106 6.17 -5.01 3.62
CA CYS A 106 7.36 -4.30 3.15
C CYS A 106 7.15 -2.79 3.35
N ILE A 107 7.25 -2.35 4.59
CA ILE A 107 6.92 -0.99 5.02
C ILE A 107 8.16 -0.10 5.16
N PRO A 108 8.01 1.24 5.17
CA PRO A 108 9.10 2.14 5.52
C PRO A 108 9.66 1.85 6.91
N VAL A 109 10.98 1.91 7.09
CA VAL A 109 11.65 1.69 8.39
C VAL A 109 11.22 2.69 9.46
N THR A 110 10.67 3.83 9.05
CA THR A 110 10.15 4.86 9.96
C THR A 110 8.75 4.55 10.51
N TRP A 111 8.06 3.55 9.97
CA TRP A 111 6.77 3.15 10.49
C TRP A 111 6.95 2.24 11.70
N PRO A 112 6.30 2.54 12.83
CA PRO A 112 6.37 1.69 14.03
C PRO A 112 5.60 0.37 13.85
N GLY A 113 4.79 0.27 12.81
CA GLY A 113 3.89 -0.83 12.50
C GLY A 113 2.60 -0.34 11.87
N PHE A 114 1.59 -1.19 11.84
CA PHE A 114 0.25 -0.86 11.37
C PHE A 114 -0.79 -1.83 11.91
N GLU A 115 -2.06 -1.43 11.83
CA GLU A 115 -3.21 -2.26 12.15
C GLU A 115 -4.18 -2.28 10.97
N VAL A 116 -4.75 -3.44 10.69
CA VAL A 116 -5.75 -3.63 9.63
C VAL A 116 -6.88 -4.50 10.16
N SER A 117 -8.11 -4.05 9.93
CA SER A 117 -9.31 -4.87 10.05
C SER A 117 -9.79 -5.23 8.64
N LEU A 118 -9.87 -6.51 8.35
CA LEU A 118 -10.18 -7.02 7.03
C LEU A 118 -11.33 -8.04 7.10
N GLU A 119 -12.33 -7.84 6.26
CA GLU A 119 -13.37 -8.84 6.01
C GLU A 119 -13.10 -9.52 4.66
N VAL A 120 -12.93 -10.83 4.67
CA VAL A 120 -12.67 -11.62 3.47
C VAL A 120 -13.26 -13.03 3.61
N GLU A 121 -13.96 -13.49 2.56
CA GLU A 121 -14.59 -14.82 2.49
C GLU A 121 -15.50 -15.14 3.70
N GLY A 122 -16.17 -14.12 4.25
CA GLY A 122 -17.05 -14.27 5.43
C GLY A 122 -16.32 -14.34 6.77
N GLY A 123 -15.00 -14.33 6.78
CA GLY A 123 -14.17 -14.22 7.97
C GLY A 123 -13.78 -12.78 8.27
N HIS A 124 -13.45 -12.50 9.52
CA HIS A 124 -12.99 -11.20 10.01
C HIS A 124 -11.60 -11.33 10.61
N TYR A 125 -10.64 -10.55 10.14
CA TYR A 125 -9.22 -10.62 10.53
C TYR A 125 -8.76 -9.28 11.10
N GLU A 126 -8.40 -9.25 12.38
CA GLU A 126 -7.71 -8.14 13.02
C GLU A 126 -6.21 -8.41 12.98
N ILE A 127 -5.49 -7.66 12.17
CA ILE A 127 -4.07 -7.85 11.92
C ILE A 127 -3.29 -6.68 12.52
N GLN A 128 -2.41 -6.97 13.47
CA GLN A 128 -1.50 -6.02 14.09
C GLN A 128 -0.07 -6.41 13.74
N VAL A 129 0.66 -5.49 13.13
CA VAL A 129 2.07 -5.65 12.78
C VAL A 129 2.89 -4.61 13.54
N GLU A 130 3.88 -5.07 14.28
CA GLU A 130 4.83 -4.21 15.00
C GLU A 130 6.18 -4.27 14.29
N SER A 131 6.74 -3.10 13.97
CA SER A 131 8.09 -2.99 13.41
C SER A 131 9.05 -2.56 14.52
N GLY A 132 9.90 -3.47 14.95
CA GLY A 132 10.99 -3.19 15.88
C GLY A 132 12.24 -2.71 15.14
N GLU A 133 12.99 -1.76 15.74
CA GLU A 133 14.36 -1.37 15.34
C GLU A 133 14.56 -1.05 13.84
N GLY A 134 13.59 -0.35 13.22
CA GLY A 134 13.76 0.11 11.85
C GLY A 134 13.76 -0.99 10.79
N ARG A 135 13.01 -2.06 11.01
CA ARG A 135 12.86 -3.13 10.02
C ARG A 135 11.77 -2.81 9.01
N SER A 136 12.07 -3.09 7.77
CA SER A 136 11.19 -2.89 6.63
C SER A 136 10.40 -4.14 6.26
N ARG A 137 10.95 -5.34 6.51
CA ARG A 137 10.42 -6.60 6.03
C ARG A 137 10.90 -7.81 6.84
N GLY A 138 10.17 -8.90 6.72
CA GLY A 138 10.53 -10.20 7.29
C GLY A 138 9.92 -10.41 8.66
N VAL A 139 8.81 -11.14 8.71
CA VAL A 139 8.12 -11.53 9.95
C VAL A 139 9.01 -12.51 10.73
N ARG A 140 9.25 -12.21 12.00
CA ARG A 140 10.02 -13.04 12.92
C ARG A 140 9.15 -13.93 13.78
N GLU A 141 8.09 -13.35 14.31
CA GLU A 141 7.15 -14.02 15.19
C GLU A 141 5.72 -13.69 14.77
N ALA A 142 4.84 -14.64 14.88
CA ALA A 142 3.43 -14.47 14.60
C ALA A 142 2.58 -15.31 15.53
N PHE A 143 1.47 -14.71 15.96
CA PHE A 143 0.47 -15.35 16.82
C PHE A 143 -0.90 -15.19 16.23
N LEU A 144 -1.56 -16.31 15.94
CA LEU A 144 -2.96 -16.37 15.55
C LEU A 144 -3.80 -16.80 16.74
N ASP A 145 -4.72 -15.95 17.19
CA ASP A 145 -5.61 -16.18 18.34
C ASP A 145 -4.85 -16.56 19.62
N GLY A 146 -3.62 -16.03 19.78
CA GLY A 146 -2.74 -16.30 20.90
C GLY A 146 -1.88 -17.55 20.77
N LEU A 147 -2.00 -18.30 19.69
CA LEU A 147 -1.17 -19.45 19.39
C LEU A 147 -0.08 -19.06 18.37
N GLU A 148 1.15 -19.45 18.66
CA GLU A 148 2.27 -19.23 17.74
C GLU A 148 2.05 -19.96 16.42
N VAL A 149 2.28 -19.27 15.31
CA VAL A 149 2.20 -19.81 13.94
C VAL A 149 3.54 -19.69 13.24
N GLU A 150 3.84 -20.66 12.40
CA GLU A 150 5.12 -20.76 11.71
C GLU A 150 5.33 -19.61 10.72
N CYS A 151 6.52 -19.00 10.79
CA CYS A 151 7.02 -18.02 9.84
C CYS A 151 7.94 -18.70 8.82
N ILE A 152 7.55 -18.75 7.56
CA ILE A 152 8.32 -19.36 6.48
C ILE A 152 8.87 -18.25 5.58
N ASP A 153 10.18 -18.19 5.42
CA ASP A 153 10.87 -17.15 4.62
C ASP A 153 10.45 -15.72 4.99
N GLY A 154 10.23 -15.46 6.28
CA GLY A 154 9.78 -14.16 6.78
C GLY A 154 8.34 -13.79 6.41
N ARG A 155 7.48 -14.79 6.17
CA ARG A 155 6.06 -14.65 5.80
C ARG A 155 5.20 -15.54 6.66
N VAL A 156 3.94 -15.15 6.79
CA VAL A 156 2.94 -15.94 7.52
C VAL A 156 1.77 -16.25 6.60
N ARG A 157 1.22 -17.46 6.75
CA ARG A 157 -0.02 -17.88 6.10
C ARG A 157 -1.08 -18.17 7.15
N VAL A 158 -2.24 -17.57 6.98
CA VAL A 158 -3.41 -17.77 7.85
C VAL A 158 -4.52 -18.38 7.01
N PRO A 159 -5.24 -19.41 7.49
CA PRO A 159 -6.34 -19.98 6.73
C PRO A 159 -7.45 -18.94 6.54
N LEU A 160 -8.07 -18.95 5.35
CA LEU A 160 -9.31 -18.24 5.11
C LEU A 160 -10.47 -19.16 5.47
N ASP A 161 -11.11 -18.87 6.58
CA ASP A 161 -12.34 -19.52 7.04
C ASP A 161 -13.36 -18.43 7.41
N CYS A 162 -14.57 -18.82 7.72
CA CYS A 162 -15.64 -17.89 8.05
C CYS A 162 -15.63 -17.45 9.53
N GLN A 163 -14.45 -17.43 10.19
CA GLN A 163 -14.33 -17.13 11.61
C GLN A 163 -13.74 -15.74 11.85
N ARG A 164 -13.68 -15.37 13.14
CA ARG A 164 -12.98 -14.16 13.58
C ARG A 164 -11.60 -14.54 14.09
N HIS A 165 -10.59 -13.84 13.59
CA HIS A 165 -9.20 -14.08 13.94
C HIS A 165 -8.50 -12.80 14.38
N ARG A 166 -7.58 -12.94 15.30
CA ARG A 166 -6.66 -11.90 15.71
C ARG A 166 -5.24 -12.35 15.44
N LEU A 167 -4.56 -11.64 14.54
CA LEU A 167 -3.19 -11.92 14.15
C LEU A 167 -2.26 -10.82 14.66
N ARG A 168 -1.23 -11.21 15.41
CA ARG A 168 -0.15 -10.31 15.85
C ARG A 168 1.15 -10.77 15.24
N LEU A 169 1.94 -9.82 14.69
CA LEU A 169 3.20 -10.10 14.04
C LEU A 169 4.26 -9.09 14.49
N SER A 170 5.51 -9.54 14.57
CA SER A 170 6.70 -8.69 14.70
C SER A 170 7.62 -8.83 13.49
N LEU A 171 8.17 -7.70 12.99
CA LEU A 171 9.15 -7.68 11.91
C LEU A 171 10.59 -7.75 12.45
#